data_49a02548f590d79908e06bdcdfbd5203
#
_entry.id   49a02548f590d79908e06bdcdfbd5203
#
_cell.length_a   1.000
_cell.length_b   1.000
_cell.length_c   1.000
_cell.angle_alpha   90.00
_cell.angle_beta   90.00
_cell.angle_gamma   90.00
#
_symmetry.space_group_name_H-M   'P 1'
#
loop_
_entity.id
_entity.type
_entity.pdbx_description
1 polymer ?
#
loop_
_entity_poly.entity_id
_entity_poly.type
_entity_poly.pdbx_seq_one_letter_code
_entity_poly.pdbx_strand_id
1 'polypeptide(L)'
;MQEEISFESDGLKLSGVLHVPDGYTGEPLPAFIVCHGFVGSKDESHAQIQADMMESFGYVALRFDFRCCGESEGERGQVRCFDQVADAKNALTWLAKRPEVDAKRIGITGHSFGAAVSVYTAGVDDRVACCLSSCGWGDGERKFRGQHPTAESWDKLIGILENGRRHKQATGESLWMSRFDAVPIPEALRKNLSPKAIMEIPTETAWSMMNFRADDVVGNIAPRPLLLFHTANDTITPTIESVRMFEKAGQPTELMLIDTTAHFPLAPADAPRTKLMMKGWLDKFFPTPLSRI
;
A
#
# COMPACT_ATOMS: atom_id res chain seq x y z
N MET A 1 1.74 20.71 9.67
CA MET A 1 2.59 20.34 10.86
C MET A 1 2.81 18.85 10.85
N GLN A 2 4.07 18.38 11.08
CA GLN A 2 4.39 16.95 11.13
C GLN A 2 4.85 16.55 12.55
N GLU A 3 4.37 15.40 13.03
CA GLU A 3 4.65 14.86 14.36
C GLU A 3 5.15 13.41 14.20
N GLU A 4 6.35 13.11 14.72
CA GLU A 4 6.82 11.73 14.85
C GLU A 4 6.00 11.03 15.93
N ILE A 5 5.45 9.86 15.60
CA ILE A 5 4.58 9.11 16.50
C ILE A 5 4.99 7.64 16.56
N SER A 6 4.47 6.96 17.55
CA SER A 6 4.45 5.49 17.56
C SER A 6 3.14 4.96 18.11
N PHE A 7 2.77 3.76 17.70
CA PHE A 7 1.61 3.06 18.21
C PHE A 7 1.88 1.56 18.31
N GLU A 8 1.07 0.88 19.10
CA GLU A 8 1.17 -0.56 19.28
C GLU A 8 0.33 -1.33 18.23
N SER A 9 0.90 -2.38 17.69
CA SER A 9 0.21 -3.34 16.81
C SER A 9 0.61 -4.76 17.20
N ASP A 10 -0.32 -5.50 17.81
CA ASP A 10 -0.15 -6.90 18.25
C ASP A 10 1.14 -7.14 19.06
N GLY A 11 1.44 -6.22 20.00
CA GLY A 11 2.60 -6.30 20.88
C GLY A 11 3.91 -5.76 20.28
N LEU A 12 3.87 -5.21 19.06
CA LEU A 12 5.01 -4.54 18.41
C LEU A 12 4.77 -3.03 18.37
N LYS A 13 5.82 -2.26 18.59
CA LYS A 13 5.80 -0.82 18.45
C LYS A 13 6.08 -0.44 16.99
N LEU A 14 5.15 0.27 16.38
CA LEU A 14 5.28 0.77 15.01
C LEU A 14 5.59 2.26 15.01
N SER A 15 6.48 2.68 14.10
CA SER A 15 6.92 4.06 13.90
C SER A 15 6.09 4.73 12.80
N GLY A 16 5.70 5.98 12.99
CA GLY A 16 4.94 6.74 12.00
C GLY A 16 5.17 8.24 12.08
N VAL A 17 4.63 8.95 11.11
CA VAL A 17 4.57 10.42 11.06
C VAL A 17 3.13 10.83 10.80
N LEU A 18 2.60 11.65 11.69
CA LEU A 18 1.29 12.27 11.55
C LEU A 18 1.46 13.63 10.89
N HIS A 19 0.73 13.86 9.81
CA HIS A 19 0.65 15.12 9.10
C HIS A 19 -0.68 15.79 9.44
N VAL A 20 -0.63 17.01 9.95
CA VAL A 20 -1.82 17.83 10.21
C VAL A 20 -1.79 19.02 9.27
N PRO A 21 -2.84 19.25 8.46
CA PRO A 21 -2.86 20.31 7.46
C PRO A 21 -2.64 21.70 8.03
N ASP A 22 -2.01 22.56 7.24
CA ASP A 22 -1.96 23.98 7.54
C ASP A 22 -3.40 24.55 7.53
N GLY A 23 -3.68 25.44 8.48
CA GLY A 23 -5.04 25.98 8.64
C GLY A 23 -5.98 25.12 9.50
N TYR A 24 -5.47 24.05 10.14
CA TYR A 24 -6.23 23.33 11.16
C TYR A 24 -6.61 24.26 12.32
N THR A 25 -7.91 24.33 12.64
CA THR A 25 -8.49 25.26 13.61
C THR A 25 -9.03 24.60 14.88
N GLY A 26 -8.76 23.28 15.04
CA GLY A 26 -9.22 22.52 16.21
C GLY A 26 -10.45 21.64 15.94
N GLU A 27 -11.14 21.80 14.80
CA GLU A 27 -12.24 20.92 14.42
C GLU A 27 -11.73 19.64 13.76
N PRO A 28 -12.24 18.43 14.15
CA PRO A 28 -11.78 17.18 13.57
C PRO A 28 -11.90 17.11 12.04
N LEU A 29 -10.85 16.67 11.38
CA LEU A 29 -10.75 16.57 9.92
C LEU A 29 -10.84 15.11 9.46
N PRO A 30 -11.31 14.85 8.23
CA PRO A 30 -11.14 13.53 7.63
C PRO A 30 -9.66 13.22 7.45
N ALA A 31 -9.31 11.93 7.52
CA ALA A 31 -7.92 11.48 7.56
C ALA A 31 -7.65 10.37 6.57
N PHE A 32 -6.36 10.14 6.26
CA PHE A 32 -5.88 9.00 5.50
C PHE A 32 -4.74 8.28 6.20
N ILE A 33 -4.80 6.94 6.17
CA ILE A 33 -3.66 6.06 6.43
C ILE A 33 -2.93 5.86 5.11
N VAL A 34 -1.61 6.01 5.11
CA VAL A 34 -0.74 5.85 3.93
C VAL A 34 0.15 4.62 4.10
N CYS A 35 -0.09 3.61 3.29
CA CYS A 35 0.59 2.32 3.30
C CYS A 35 1.74 2.31 2.28
N HIS A 36 2.99 2.07 2.74
CA HIS A 36 4.16 2.01 1.88
C HIS A 36 4.22 0.73 1.02
N GLY A 37 5.07 0.72 0.00
CA GLY A 37 5.28 -0.40 -0.92
C GLY A 37 6.05 -1.58 -0.31
N PHE A 38 6.30 -2.60 -1.15
CA PHE A 38 6.93 -3.85 -0.74
C PHE A 38 8.31 -3.63 -0.08
N VAL A 39 8.44 -4.11 1.16
CA VAL A 39 9.65 -3.99 2.01
C VAL A 39 10.24 -2.57 2.03
N GLY A 40 9.35 -1.58 1.92
CA GLY A 40 9.68 -0.16 1.96
C GLY A 40 9.66 0.41 3.37
N SER A 41 9.48 1.74 3.45
CA SER A 41 9.32 2.45 4.72
C SER A 41 8.46 3.71 4.55
N LYS A 42 8.04 4.28 5.69
CA LYS A 42 7.35 5.57 5.76
C LYS A 42 8.15 6.71 5.13
N ASP A 43 9.48 6.57 5.07
CA ASP A 43 10.40 7.60 4.57
C ASP A 43 10.76 7.45 3.10
N GLU A 44 10.22 6.45 2.41
CA GLU A 44 10.37 6.37 0.96
C GLU A 44 9.52 7.42 0.24
N SER A 45 10.05 7.94 -0.87
CA SER A 45 9.48 9.08 -1.59
C SER A 45 8.00 8.89 -1.93
N HIS A 46 7.57 7.69 -2.31
CA HIS A 46 6.16 7.44 -2.66
C HIS A 46 5.22 7.50 -1.45
N ALA A 47 5.67 7.13 -0.25
CA ALA A 47 4.87 7.26 0.98
C ALA A 47 4.80 8.73 1.42
N GLN A 48 5.96 9.43 1.38
CA GLN A 48 6.02 10.86 1.69
C GLN A 48 5.15 11.67 0.73
N ILE A 49 5.30 11.49 -0.59
CA ILE A 49 4.53 12.22 -1.61
C ILE A 49 3.02 12.01 -1.42
N GLN A 50 2.58 10.79 -1.09
CA GLN A 50 1.16 10.55 -0.84
C GLN A 50 0.68 11.24 0.45
N ALA A 51 1.45 11.19 1.54
CA ALA A 51 1.09 11.87 2.78
C ALA A 51 1.06 13.40 2.63
N ASP A 52 2.09 13.98 2.01
CA ASP A 52 2.16 15.42 1.72
C ASP A 52 1.02 15.86 0.80
N MET A 53 0.64 15.03 -0.17
CA MET A 53 -0.48 15.30 -1.05
C MET A 53 -1.80 15.32 -0.26
N MET A 54 -2.06 14.34 0.61
CA MET A 54 -3.27 14.32 1.45
C MET A 54 -3.29 15.53 2.39
N GLU A 55 -2.16 15.86 3.02
CA GLU A 55 -2.02 17.07 3.84
C GLU A 55 -2.36 18.33 3.02
N SER A 56 -1.82 18.46 1.81
CA SER A 56 -2.08 19.61 0.93
C SER A 56 -3.54 19.71 0.46
N PHE A 57 -4.27 18.60 0.45
CA PHE A 57 -5.69 18.55 0.13
C PHE A 57 -6.59 18.84 1.33
N GLY A 58 -6.01 18.99 2.54
CA GLY A 58 -6.74 19.29 3.77
C GLY A 58 -7.16 18.06 4.58
N TYR A 59 -6.49 16.93 4.41
CA TYR A 59 -6.68 15.72 5.21
C TYR A 59 -5.56 15.57 6.23
N VAL A 60 -5.87 15.09 7.42
CA VAL A 60 -4.84 14.51 8.30
C VAL A 60 -4.30 13.26 7.60
N ALA A 61 -2.99 13.05 7.61
CA ALA A 61 -2.40 11.85 7.02
C ALA A 61 -1.43 11.17 7.99
N LEU A 62 -1.53 9.84 8.10
CA LEU A 62 -0.62 9.02 8.85
C LEU A 62 0.15 8.12 7.89
N ARG A 63 1.45 8.38 7.69
CA ARG A 63 2.37 7.41 7.09
C ARG A 63 3.13 6.68 8.20
N PHE A 64 3.26 5.38 8.09
CA PHE A 64 3.91 4.58 9.12
C PHE A 64 4.71 3.41 8.50
N ASP A 65 5.66 2.89 9.26
CA ASP A 65 6.36 1.66 8.90
C ASP A 65 5.55 0.46 9.36
N PHE A 66 5.20 -0.44 8.44
CA PHE A 66 4.67 -1.74 8.80
C PHE A 66 5.68 -2.52 9.66
N ARG A 67 5.18 -3.48 10.47
CA ARG A 67 6.08 -4.38 11.23
C ARG A 67 7.16 -4.97 10.32
N CYS A 68 8.33 -5.22 10.85
CA CYS A 68 9.48 -5.78 10.14
C CYS A 68 10.06 -4.87 9.03
N CYS A 69 9.64 -3.61 8.96
CA CYS A 69 10.09 -2.59 8.00
C CYS A 69 10.55 -1.31 8.72
N GLY A 70 11.40 -0.53 8.06
CA GLY A 70 11.81 0.79 8.52
C GLY A 70 12.35 0.80 9.95
N GLU A 71 11.71 1.61 10.81
CA GLU A 71 12.01 1.77 12.23
C GLU A 71 11.03 1.04 13.16
N SER A 72 10.04 0.35 12.58
CA SER A 72 9.10 -0.48 13.33
C SER A 72 9.74 -1.78 13.81
N GLU A 73 9.26 -2.27 14.95
CA GLU A 73 9.71 -3.52 15.52
C GLU A 73 9.32 -4.75 14.67
N GLY A 74 9.91 -5.89 15.01
CA GLY A 74 9.78 -7.16 14.32
C GLY A 74 11.06 -7.54 13.57
N GLU A 75 11.16 -8.79 13.14
CA GLU A 75 12.32 -9.27 12.40
C GLU A 75 12.34 -8.73 10.98
N ARG A 76 13.37 -7.92 10.69
CA ARG A 76 13.49 -7.16 9.44
C ARG A 76 13.39 -8.08 8.21
N GLY A 77 12.43 -7.76 7.33
CA GLY A 77 12.18 -8.52 6.10
C GLY A 77 11.15 -9.64 6.22
N GLN A 78 10.75 -10.03 7.42
CA GLN A 78 9.65 -10.99 7.64
C GLN A 78 8.26 -10.35 7.41
N VAL A 79 8.04 -9.93 6.19
CA VAL A 79 6.81 -9.23 5.80
C VAL A 79 5.75 -10.24 5.36
N ARG A 80 4.58 -10.21 5.99
CA ARG A 80 3.43 -11.03 5.62
C ARG A 80 2.22 -10.14 5.36
N CYS A 81 1.48 -10.41 4.29
CA CYS A 81 0.36 -9.56 3.88
C CYS A 81 -0.71 -9.40 4.96
N PHE A 82 -1.08 -10.47 5.65
CA PHE A 82 -2.11 -10.41 6.69
C PHE A 82 -1.65 -9.72 7.97
N ASP A 83 -0.35 -9.81 8.30
CA ASP A 83 0.21 -9.05 9.41
C ASP A 83 0.16 -7.54 9.09
N GLN A 84 0.38 -7.15 7.84
CA GLN A 84 0.25 -5.76 7.42
C GLN A 84 -1.20 -5.27 7.36
N VAL A 85 -2.16 -6.14 7.04
CA VAL A 85 -3.58 -5.84 7.20
C VAL A 85 -3.92 -5.59 8.68
N ALA A 86 -3.36 -6.38 9.60
CA ALA A 86 -3.53 -6.17 11.05
C ALA A 86 -2.91 -4.82 11.47
N ASP A 87 -1.71 -4.49 11.01
CA ASP A 87 -1.07 -3.20 11.27
C ASP A 87 -1.91 -2.02 10.76
N ALA A 88 -2.45 -2.10 9.55
CA ALA A 88 -3.33 -1.06 9.00
C ALA A 88 -4.62 -0.89 9.84
N LYS A 89 -5.21 -1.98 10.34
CA LYS A 89 -6.37 -1.93 11.25
C LYS A 89 -6.02 -1.32 12.60
N ASN A 90 -4.82 -1.60 13.13
CA ASN A 90 -4.34 -1.02 14.37
C ASN A 90 -3.98 0.46 14.20
N ALA A 91 -3.41 0.85 13.04
CA ALA A 91 -3.20 2.25 12.66
C ALA A 91 -4.54 3.00 12.60
N LEU A 92 -5.59 2.40 12.01
CA LEU A 92 -6.95 2.95 11.98
C LEU A 92 -7.49 3.17 13.39
N THR A 93 -7.30 2.19 14.29
CA THR A 93 -7.73 2.28 15.69
C THR A 93 -6.99 3.38 16.46
N TRP A 94 -5.70 3.54 16.21
CA TRP A 94 -4.89 4.59 16.82
C TRP A 94 -5.29 5.98 16.28
N LEU A 95 -5.40 6.11 14.96
CA LEU A 95 -5.73 7.38 14.31
C LEU A 95 -7.12 7.89 14.70
N ALA A 96 -8.10 6.98 14.85
CA ALA A 96 -9.46 7.32 15.29
C ALA A 96 -9.55 7.91 16.72
N LYS A 97 -8.49 7.82 17.52
CA LYS A 97 -8.42 8.41 18.87
C LYS A 97 -7.77 9.78 18.89
N ARG A 98 -7.25 10.25 17.77
CA ARG A 98 -6.59 11.56 17.69
C ARG A 98 -7.63 12.68 17.68
N PRO A 99 -7.42 13.76 18.44
CA PRO A 99 -8.36 14.88 18.50
C PRO A 99 -8.49 15.63 17.15
N GLU A 100 -7.46 15.56 16.31
CA GLU A 100 -7.46 16.17 14.97
C GLU A 100 -8.30 15.43 13.94
N VAL A 101 -8.79 14.20 14.27
CA VAL A 101 -9.35 13.26 13.31
C VAL A 101 -10.84 13.02 13.56
N ASP A 102 -11.63 13.18 12.51
CA ASP A 102 -13.00 12.65 12.48
C ASP A 102 -12.95 11.11 12.35
N ALA A 103 -13.16 10.42 13.47
CA ALA A 103 -13.07 8.95 13.55
C ALA A 103 -14.03 8.20 12.62
N LYS A 104 -15.06 8.86 12.07
CA LYS A 104 -16.00 8.28 11.10
C LYS A 104 -15.57 8.49 9.66
N ARG A 105 -14.51 9.28 9.45
CA ARG A 105 -14.05 9.69 8.12
C ARG A 105 -12.55 9.45 7.96
N ILE A 106 -12.15 8.18 8.10
CA ILE A 106 -10.77 7.74 7.88
C ILE A 106 -10.72 6.91 6.61
N GLY A 107 -9.99 7.39 5.61
CA GLY A 107 -9.66 6.67 4.39
C GLY A 107 -8.34 5.91 4.52
N ILE A 108 -8.06 5.06 3.54
CA ILE A 108 -6.79 4.36 3.40
C ILE A 108 -6.26 4.51 1.98
N THR A 109 -4.97 4.73 1.85
CA THR A 109 -4.29 4.77 0.55
C THR A 109 -2.96 4.03 0.64
N GLY A 110 -2.48 3.57 -0.50
CA GLY A 110 -1.17 2.96 -0.57
C GLY A 110 -0.68 2.83 -2.00
N HIS A 111 0.60 2.49 -2.13
CA HIS A 111 1.24 2.25 -3.42
C HIS A 111 1.71 0.80 -3.52
N SER A 112 1.51 0.18 -4.71
CA SER A 112 2.02 -1.16 -5.02
C SER A 112 1.53 -2.21 -4.00
N PHE A 113 2.43 -2.78 -3.21
CA PHE A 113 2.10 -3.70 -2.11
C PHE A 113 1.16 -3.05 -1.09
N GLY A 114 1.45 -1.81 -0.67
CA GLY A 114 0.59 -1.06 0.26
C GLY A 114 -0.80 -0.80 -0.31
N ALA A 115 -0.94 -0.69 -1.63
CA ALA A 115 -2.24 -0.55 -2.28
C ALA A 115 -3.09 -1.83 -2.21
N ALA A 116 -2.46 -3.00 -2.38
CA ALA A 116 -3.15 -4.29 -2.20
C ALA A 116 -3.60 -4.49 -0.74
N VAL A 117 -2.74 -4.14 0.23
CA VAL A 117 -3.08 -4.14 1.66
C VAL A 117 -4.22 -3.16 1.95
N SER A 118 -4.20 -1.96 1.34
CA SER A 118 -5.26 -0.95 1.52
C SER A 118 -6.62 -1.44 1.03
N VAL A 119 -6.68 -2.05 -0.16
CA VAL A 119 -7.91 -2.63 -0.71
C VAL A 119 -8.41 -3.77 0.17
N TYR A 120 -7.51 -4.68 0.59
CA TYR A 120 -7.91 -5.79 1.46
C TYR A 120 -8.45 -5.27 2.80
N THR A 121 -7.74 -4.33 3.43
CA THR A 121 -8.15 -3.73 4.71
C THR A 121 -9.53 -3.08 4.59
N ALA A 122 -9.75 -2.29 3.54
CA ALA A 122 -11.05 -1.67 3.30
C ALA A 122 -12.16 -2.69 3.06
N GLY A 123 -11.86 -3.83 2.43
CA GLY A 123 -12.83 -4.90 2.19
C GLY A 123 -13.21 -5.73 3.43
N VAL A 124 -12.41 -5.67 4.52
CA VAL A 124 -12.63 -6.44 5.74
C VAL A 124 -12.81 -5.59 7.01
N ASP A 125 -12.74 -4.26 6.90
CA ASP A 125 -12.94 -3.32 8.02
C ASP A 125 -13.82 -2.14 7.60
N ASP A 126 -15.06 -2.14 8.04
CA ASP A 126 -16.07 -1.13 7.67
C ASP A 126 -15.80 0.27 8.21
N ARG A 127 -14.84 0.43 9.12
CA ARG A 127 -14.40 1.74 9.61
C ARG A 127 -13.60 2.52 8.57
N VAL A 128 -13.05 1.84 7.55
CA VAL A 128 -12.39 2.52 6.42
C VAL A 128 -13.46 3.17 5.56
N ALA A 129 -13.56 4.48 5.60
CA ALA A 129 -14.61 5.25 4.92
C ALA A 129 -14.35 5.52 3.43
N CYS A 130 -13.11 5.37 2.97
CA CYS A 130 -12.69 5.64 1.59
C CYS A 130 -11.39 4.87 1.29
N CYS A 131 -11.24 4.34 0.08
CA CYS A 131 -10.03 3.63 -0.32
C CYS A 131 -9.46 4.15 -1.65
N LEU A 132 -8.14 4.43 -1.68
CA LEU A 132 -7.40 4.75 -2.89
C LEU A 132 -6.27 3.73 -3.10
N SER A 133 -6.22 3.10 -4.26
CA SER A 133 -5.22 2.08 -4.60
C SER A 133 -4.34 2.54 -5.75
N SER A 134 -3.06 2.78 -5.48
CA SER A 134 -2.06 3.20 -6.47
C SER A 134 -1.24 2.02 -6.97
N CYS A 135 -1.44 1.61 -8.23
CA CYS A 135 -0.70 0.52 -8.86
C CYS A 135 -0.70 -0.78 -8.01
N GLY A 136 -1.84 -1.04 -7.35
CA GLY A 136 -2.04 -2.23 -6.52
C GLY A 136 -2.31 -3.48 -7.34
N TRP A 137 -2.44 -4.60 -6.65
CA TRP A 137 -2.76 -5.89 -7.26
C TRP A 137 -3.85 -6.60 -6.45
N GLY A 138 -4.71 -7.32 -7.19
CA GLY A 138 -5.85 -8.02 -6.62
C GLY A 138 -5.59 -9.50 -6.34
N ASP A 139 -4.73 -10.13 -7.15
CA ASP A 139 -4.40 -11.55 -7.05
C ASP A 139 -2.89 -11.76 -7.11
N GLY A 140 -2.30 -12.25 -6.01
CA GLY A 140 -0.87 -12.42 -5.88
C GLY A 140 -0.28 -13.44 -6.86
N GLU A 141 -0.97 -14.55 -7.13
CA GLU A 141 -0.50 -15.54 -8.09
C GLU A 141 -0.52 -14.98 -9.52
N ARG A 142 -1.63 -14.35 -9.92
CA ARG A 142 -1.75 -13.69 -11.23
C ARG A 142 -0.68 -12.63 -11.43
N LYS A 143 -0.45 -11.79 -10.40
CA LYS A 143 0.62 -10.79 -10.40
C LYS A 143 2.00 -11.44 -10.60
N PHE A 144 2.33 -12.48 -9.84
CA PHE A 144 3.63 -13.16 -9.98
C PHE A 144 3.79 -13.84 -11.35
N ARG A 145 2.73 -14.45 -11.89
CA ARG A 145 2.76 -14.99 -13.26
C ARG A 145 3.03 -13.92 -14.30
N GLY A 146 2.44 -12.73 -14.15
CA GLY A 146 2.72 -11.58 -15.01
C GLY A 146 4.17 -11.08 -14.91
N GLN A 147 4.78 -11.19 -13.73
CA GLN A 147 6.16 -10.78 -13.47
C GLN A 147 7.20 -11.86 -13.85
N HIS A 148 6.77 -13.13 -13.97
CA HIS A 148 7.58 -14.28 -14.36
C HIS A 148 6.95 -14.97 -15.59
N PRO A 149 6.97 -14.32 -16.76
CA PRO A 149 6.12 -14.70 -17.89
C PRO A 149 6.60 -15.95 -18.66
N THR A 150 7.85 -16.40 -18.44
CA THR A 150 8.38 -17.62 -19.09
C THR A 150 8.25 -18.81 -18.14
N ALA A 151 8.11 -20.03 -18.70
CA ALA A 151 8.11 -21.25 -17.91
C ALA A 151 9.35 -21.34 -17.02
N GLU A 152 10.54 -21.00 -17.55
CA GLU A 152 11.79 -21.03 -16.83
C GLU A 152 11.78 -20.08 -15.61
N SER A 153 11.33 -18.81 -15.79
CA SER A 153 11.29 -17.84 -14.70
C SER A 153 10.25 -18.22 -13.64
N TRP A 154 9.11 -18.77 -14.06
CA TRP A 154 8.09 -19.26 -13.16
C TRP A 154 8.56 -20.47 -12.36
N ASP A 155 9.12 -21.49 -13.04
CA ASP A 155 9.61 -22.71 -12.40
C ASP A 155 10.75 -22.41 -11.43
N LYS A 156 11.63 -21.45 -11.76
CA LYS A 156 12.67 -20.95 -10.85
C LYS A 156 12.06 -20.40 -9.57
N LEU A 157 11.05 -19.50 -9.69
CA LEU A 157 10.38 -18.93 -8.51
C LEU A 157 9.74 -20.02 -7.66
N ILE A 158 8.93 -20.88 -8.27
CA ILE A 158 8.23 -21.96 -7.56
C ILE A 158 9.24 -22.90 -6.87
N GLY A 159 10.33 -23.26 -7.56
CA GLY A 159 11.40 -24.08 -6.99
C GLY A 159 12.04 -23.46 -5.73
N ILE A 160 12.30 -22.15 -5.74
CA ILE A 160 12.80 -21.42 -4.56
C ILE A 160 11.78 -21.49 -3.41
N LEU A 161 10.51 -21.21 -3.69
CA LEU A 161 9.46 -21.16 -2.68
C LEU A 161 9.19 -22.54 -2.06
N GLU A 162 9.14 -23.60 -2.87
CA GLU A 162 8.95 -24.97 -2.38
C GLU A 162 10.15 -25.47 -1.59
N ASN A 163 11.37 -25.11 -2.01
CA ASN A 163 12.57 -25.43 -1.26
C ASN A 163 12.54 -24.75 0.13
N GLY A 164 12.16 -23.46 0.16
CA GLY A 164 11.99 -22.73 1.43
C GLY A 164 10.96 -23.40 2.34
N ARG A 165 9.79 -23.80 1.80
CA ARG A 165 8.76 -24.49 2.57
C ARG A 165 9.27 -25.83 3.15
N ARG A 166 9.98 -26.64 2.34
CA ARG A 166 10.57 -27.89 2.80
C ARG A 166 11.63 -27.67 3.87
N HIS A 167 12.49 -26.67 3.69
CA HIS A 167 13.51 -26.29 4.67
C HIS A 167 12.86 -25.91 6.01
N LYS A 168 11.86 -25.03 5.97
CA LYS A 168 11.13 -24.60 7.17
C LYS A 168 10.47 -25.76 7.91
N GLN A 169 9.87 -26.70 7.17
CA GLN A 169 9.26 -27.90 7.75
C GLN A 169 10.30 -28.82 8.41
N ALA A 170 11.51 -28.93 7.84
CA ALA A 170 12.55 -29.80 8.34
C ALA A 170 13.34 -29.22 9.53
N THR A 171 13.58 -27.90 9.54
CA THR A 171 14.50 -27.25 10.48
C THR A 171 13.84 -26.29 11.46
N GLY A 172 12.64 -25.81 11.14
CA GLY A 172 12.00 -24.69 11.83
C GLY A 172 12.52 -23.31 11.40
N GLU A 173 13.58 -23.25 10.58
CA GLU A 173 14.22 -22.01 10.16
C GLU A 173 13.75 -21.55 8.78
N SER A 174 13.73 -20.23 8.54
CA SER A 174 13.37 -19.66 7.24
C SER A 174 14.54 -19.70 6.27
N LEU A 175 14.29 -20.03 5.02
CA LEU A 175 15.22 -19.83 3.91
C LEU A 175 15.02 -18.44 3.31
N TRP A 176 16.10 -17.71 3.12
CA TRP A 176 16.08 -16.35 2.56
C TRP A 176 16.33 -16.36 1.06
N MET A 177 15.70 -15.43 0.35
CA MET A 177 15.83 -15.25 -1.08
C MET A 177 16.01 -13.76 -1.42
N SER A 178 16.58 -13.49 -2.59
CA SER A 178 16.65 -12.12 -3.09
C SER A 178 15.23 -11.56 -3.32
N ARG A 179 14.99 -10.31 -2.89
CA ARG A 179 13.75 -9.61 -3.20
C ARG A 179 13.47 -9.55 -4.70
N PHE A 180 14.51 -9.56 -5.54
CA PHE A 180 14.38 -9.48 -6.99
C PHE A 180 14.01 -10.83 -7.63
N ASP A 181 14.21 -11.94 -6.95
CA ASP A 181 13.67 -13.21 -7.38
C ASP A 181 12.16 -13.31 -7.13
N ALA A 182 11.64 -12.60 -6.11
CA ALA A 182 10.21 -12.48 -5.87
C ALA A 182 9.56 -11.40 -6.74
N VAL A 183 10.15 -10.19 -6.75
CA VAL A 183 9.64 -9.02 -7.50
C VAL A 183 10.74 -8.53 -8.42
N PRO A 184 10.79 -8.99 -9.67
CA PRO A 184 11.79 -8.59 -10.65
C PRO A 184 11.68 -7.09 -10.93
N ILE A 185 12.70 -6.33 -10.56
CA ILE A 185 12.83 -4.90 -10.89
C ILE A 185 13.95 -4.77 -11.91
N PRO A 186 13.72 -4.12 -13.06
CA PRO A 186 14.78 -3.86 -14.04
C PRO A 186 16.02 -3.23 -13.39
N GLU A 187 17.21 -3.68 -13.76
CA GLU A 187 18.47 -3.24 -13.13
C GLU A 187 18.63 -1.73 -13.14
N ALA A 188 18.22 -1.08 -14.23
CA ALA A 188 18.26 0.37 -14.37
C ALA A 188 17.44 1.12 -13.30
N LEU A 189 16.41 0.49 -12.73
CA LEU A 189 15.56 1.07 -11.69
C LEU A 189 16.05 0.72 -10.27
N ARG A 190 16.92 -0.28 -10.11
CA ARG A 190 17.42 -0.69 -8.78
C ARG A 190 18.27 0.38 -8.11
N LYS A 191 18.92 1.25 -8.88
CA LYS A 191 19.67 2.41 -8.36
C LYS A 191 18.81 3.44 -7.61
N ASN A 192 17.49 3.38 -7.80
CA ASN A 192 16.55 4.28 -7.14
C ASN A 192 16.08 3.74 -5.77
N LEU A 193 16.52 2.54 -5.40
CA LEU A 193 16.20 1.98 -4.08
C LEU A 193 16.97 2.72 -2.99
N SER A 194 16.32 2.88 -1.84
CA SER A 194 16.98 3.42 -0.64
C SER A 194 18.21 2.58 -0.27
N PRO A 195 19.31 3.19 0.22
CA PRO A 195 20.42 2.46 0.82
C PRO A 195 20.02 1.55 2.00
N LYS A 196 18.88 1.86 2.65
CA LYS A 196 18.30 1.05 3.73
C LYS A 196 17.33 0.00 3.22
N ALA A 197 17.17 -0.20 1.90
CA ALA A 197 16.23 -1.15 1.34
C ALA A 197 16.54 -2.58 1.82
N ILE A 198 15.49 -3.34 2.09
CA ILE A 198 15.57 -4.75 2.42
C ILE A 198 15.83 -5.52 1.11
N MET A 199 16.97 -6.18 1.02
CA MET A 199 17.43 -6.86 -0.21
C MET A 199 17.13 -8.35 -0.19
N GLU A 200 17.03 -8.95 0.98
CA GLU A 200 16.69 -10.36 1.17
C GLU A 200 15.43 -10.48 2.03
N ILE A 201 14.63 -11.45 1.72
CA ILE A 201 13.35 -11.74 2.39
C ILE A 201 13.25 -13.26 2.63
N PRO A 202 12.58 -13.71 3.69
CA PRO A 202 12.27 -15.12 3.82
C PRO A 202 11.27 -15.54 2.73
N THR A 203 11.40 -16.79 2.28
CA THR A 203 10.53 -17.36 1.24
C THR A 203 9.05 -17.30 1.61
N GLU A 204 8.72 -17.31 2.90
CA GLU A 204 7.37 -17.16 3.44
C GLU A 204 6.75 -15.79 3.09
N THR A 205 7.58 -14.75 2.95
CA THR A 205 7.11 -13.43 2.49
C THR A 205 6.55 -13.53 1.07
N ALA A 206 7.29 -14.13 0.14
CA ALA A 206 6.81 -14.32 -1.23
C ALA A 206 5.61 -15.28 -1.31
N TRP A 207 5.58 -16.34 -0.49
CA TRP A 207 4.40 -17.20 -0.34
C TRP A 207 3.18 -16.44 0.17
N SER A 208 3.35 -15.56 1.15
CA SER A 208 2.27 -14.72 1.67
C SER A 208 1.70 -13.83 0.57
N MET A 209 2.57 -13.21 -0.24
CA MET A 209 2.12 -12.39 -1.37
C MET A 209 1.41 -13.22 -2.44
N MET A 210 1.93 -14.38 -2.80
CA MET A 210 1.34 -15.26 -3.82
C MET A 210 -0.07 -15.73 -3.45
N ASN A 211 -0.33 -15.92 -2.17
CA ASN A 211 -1.63 -16.37 -1.67
C ASN A 211 -2.55 -15.23 -1.20
N PHE A 212 -2.16 -13.99 -1.36
CA PHE A 212 -2.99 -12.84 -0.98
C PHE A 212 -3.93 -12.45 -2.10
N ARG A 213 -5.22 -12.27 -1.77
CA ARG A 213 -6.32 -12.03 -2.71
C ARG A 213 -7.15 -10.83 -2.28
N ALA A 214 -6.75 -9.62 -2.66
CA ALA A 214 -7.58 -8.42 -2.48
C ALA A 214 -8.85 -8.48 -3.37
N ASP A 215 -8.78 -9.20 -4.49
CA ASP A 215 -9.91 -9.52 -5.36
C ASP A 215 -11.09 -10.18 -4.65
N ASP A 216 -10.85 -10.95 -3.58
CA ASP A 216 -11.89 -11.71 -2.88
C ASP A 216 -12.75 -10.81 -1.97
N VAL A 217 -12.26 -9.63 -1.64
CA VAL A 217 -12.89 -8.72 -0.68
C VAL A 217 -13.20 -7.34 -1.26
N VAL A 218 -12.72 -7.01 -2.45
CA VAL A 218 -12.90 -5.69 -3.06
C VAL A 218 -14.37 -5.31 -3.23
N GLY A 219 -15.23 -6.27 -3.51
CA GLY A 219 -16.68 -6.07 -3.62
C GLY A 219 -17.34 -5.62 -2.31
N ASN A 220 -16.76 -5.97 -1.17
CA ASN A 220 -17.28 -5.60 0.16
C ASN A 220 -17.01 -4.12 0.52
N ILE A 221 -16.20 -3.40 -0.27
CA ILE A 221 -15.94 -1.98 -0.04
C ILE A 221 -17.20 -1.16 -0.29
N ALA A 222 -18.00 -1.52 -1.30
CA ALA A 222 -19.26 -0.81 -1.56
C ALA A 222 -20.22 -0.83 -0.36
N PRO A 223 -20.98 0.26 -0.12
CA PRO A 223 -21.11 1.48 -0.92
C PRO A 223 -20.06 2.58 -0.62
N ARG A 224 -18.97 2.25 0.08
CA ARG A 224 -17.87 3.19 0.35
C ARG A 224 -17.06 3.43 -0.93
N PRO A 225 -16.58 4.67 -1.19
CA PRO A 225 -15.92 5.00 -2.44
C PRO A 225 -14.54 4.35 -2.57
N LEU A 226 -14.26 3.80 -3.75
CA LEU A 226 -12.99 3.21 -4.14
C LEU A 226 -12.45 3.89 -5.40
N LEU A 227 -11.20 4.38 -5.33
CA LEU A 227 -10.45 4.82 -6.50
C LEU A 227 -9.29 3.86 -6.76
N LEU A 228 -9.30 3.24 -7.91
CA LEU A 228 -8.17 2.49 -8.46
C LEU A 228 -7.45 3.40 -9.46
N PHE A 229 -6.17 3.71 -9.25
CA PHE A 229 -5.39 4.44 -10.24
C PHE A 229 -4.07 3.72 -10.52
N HIS A 230 -3.78 3.53 -11.81
CA HIS A 230 -2.69 2.67 -12.26
C HIS A 230 -2.01 3.29 -13.46
N THR A 231 -0.73 3.08 -13.61
CA THR A 231 -0.04 3.46 -14.85
C THR A 231 -0.41 2.50 -15.97
N ALA A 232 -0.67 3.03 -17.15
CA ALA A 232 -1.20 2.24 -18.27
C ALA A 232 -0.24 1.14 -18.75
N ASN A 233 1.08 1.37 -18.62
CA ASN A 233 2.14 0.46 -19.05
C ASN A 233 3.10 0.15 -17.89
N ASP A 234 2.56 -0.22 -16.74
CA ASP A 234 3.35 -0.54 -15.55
C ASP A 234 4.24 -1.77 -15.78
N THR A 235 5.54 -1.59 -15.58
CA THR A 235 6.54 -2.66 -15.78
C THR A 235 6.83 -3.48 -14.51
N ILE A 236 6.25 -3.10 -13.38
CA ILE A 236 6.46 -3.76 -12.08
C ILE A 236 5.21 -4.51 -11.63
N THR A 237 4.05 -3.83 -11.59
CA THR A 237 2.77 -4.46 -11.27
C THR A 237 1.89 -4.41 -12.53
N PRO A 238 1.49 -5.55 -13.10
CA PRO A 238 0.69 -5.55 -14.31
C PRO A 238 -0.61 -4.74 -14.15
N THR A 239 -0.87 -3.82 -15.06
CA THR A 239 -2.05 -2.93 -15.03
C THR A 239 -3.37 -3.69 -14.98
N ILE A 240 -3.39 -4.91 -15.54
CA ILE A 240 -4.55 -5.80 -15.50
C ILE A 240 -5.03 -6.10 -14.07
N GLU A 241 -4.17 -5.99 -13.07
CA GLU A 241 -4.54 -6.22 -11.67
C GLU A 241 -5.61 -5.22 -11.20
N SER A 242 -5.42 -3.92 -11.49
CA SER A 242 -6.44 -2.92 -11.16
C SER A 242 -7.71 -3.05 -12.02
N VAL A 243 -7.58 -3.46 -13.29
CA VAL A 243 -8.74 -3.73 -14.15
C VAL A 243 -9.59 -4.86 -13.56
N ARG A 244 -8.98 -5.94 -13.11
CA ARG A 244 -9.69 -7.08 -12.51
C ARG A 244 -10.33 -6.72 -11.16
N MET A 245 -9.66 -5.92 -10.34
CA MET A 245 -10.29 -5.39 -9.12
C MET A 245 -11.50 -4.51 -9.44
N PHE A 246 -11.40 -3.65 -10.46
CA PHE A 246 -12.52 -2.81 -10.90
C PHE A 246 -13.73 -3.63 -11.37
N GLU A 247 -13.50 -4.72 -12.12
CA GLU A 247 -14.56 -5.62 -12.58
C GLU A 247 -15.30 -6.31 -11.41
N LYS A 248 -14.63 -6.54 -10.28
CA LYS A 248 -15.20 -7.19 -9.10
C LYS A 248 -15.74 -6.22 -8.04
N ALA A 249 -15.33 -4.96 -8.09
CA ALA A 249 -15.73 -3.95 -7.14
C ALA A 249 -17.20 -3.55 -7.31
N GLY A 250 -17.87 -3.25 -6.19
CA GLY A 250 -19.17 -2.60 -6.20
C GLY A 250 -19.04 -1.08 -6.37
N GLN A 251 -20.19 -0.38 -6.52
CA GLN A 251 -20.19 1.07 -6.72
C GLN A 251 -20.34 1.83 -5.40
N PRO A 252 -19.77 3.07 -5.28
CA PRO A 252 -19.04 3.82 -6.32
C PRO A 252 -17.56 3.42 -6.41
N THR A 253 -17.14 3.00 -7.61
CA THR A 253 -15.73 2.71 -7.90
C THR A 253 -15.34 3.36 -9.23
N GLU A 254 -14.18 4.01 -9.26
CA GLU A 254 -13.59 4.55 -10.49
C GLU A 254 -12.22 3.93 -10.75
N LEU A 255 -11.89 3.70 -12.03
CA LEU A 255 -10.57 3.27 -12.49
C LEU A 255 -9.95 4.38 -13.35
N MET A 256 -8.79 4.89 -12.92
CA MET A 256 -8.02 5.88 -13.67
C MET A 256 -6.73 5.25 -14.18
N LEU A 257 -6.55 5.23 -15.51
CA LEU A 257 -5.31 4.81 -16.14
C LEU A 257 -4.49 6.05 -16.50
N ILE A 258 -3.28 6.12 -15.96
CA ILE A 258 -2.36 7.23 -16.19
C ILE A 258 -1.37 6.83 -17.28
N ASP A 259 -1.29 7.63 -18.32
CA ASP A 259 -0.40 7.38 -19.47
C ASP A 259 1.06 7.68 -19.11
N THR A 260 1.70 6.67 -18.50
CA THR A 260 3.11 6.65 -18.14
C THR A 260 3.59 5.21 -17.99
N THR A 261 4.89 4.99 -18.04
CA THR A 261 5.54 3.69 -17.77
C THR A 261 6.12 3.60 -16.37
N ALA A 262 6.10 4.71 -15.61
CA ALA A 262 6.59 4.74 -14.24
C ALA A 262 5.66 3.94 -13.34
N HIS A 263 6.20 3.03 -12.53
CA HIS A 263 5.40 2.28 -11.54
C HIS A 263 4.68 3.20 -10.54
N PHE A 264 5.19 4.41 -10.29
CA PHE A 264 4.58 5.38 -9.39
C PHE A 264 3.94 6.55 -10.18
N PRO A 265 2.60 6.64 -10.29
CA PRO A 265 1.91 7.60 -11.14
C PRO A 265 1.91 9.04 -10.58
N LEU A 266 2.52 9.26 -9.42
CA LEU A 266 2.80 10.56 -8.82
C LEU A 266 4.29 10.94 -8.96
N ALA A 267 5.03 10.29 -9.85
CA ALA A 267 6.38 10.73 -10.22
C ALA A 267 6.34 12.20 -10.72
N PRO A 268 7.42 12.98 -10.54
CA PRO A 268 7.39 14.43 -10.75
C PRO A 268 6.80 14.90 -12.09
N ALA A 269 7.01 14.16 -13.16
CA ALA A 269 6.48 14.51 -14.49
C ALA A 269 4.94 14.41 -14.59
N ASP A 270 4.35 13.45 -13.89
CA ASP A 270 2.92 13.13 -13.98
C ASP A 270 2.12 13.67 -12.78
N ALA A 271 2.82 14.05 -11.71
CA ALA A 271 2.23 14.44 -10.44
C ALA A 271 1.15 15.55 -10.55
N PRO A 272 1.33 16.65 -11.32
CA PRO A 272 0.33 17.73 -11.37
C PRO A 272 -1.01 17.24 -11.91
N ARG A 273 -1.00 16.45 -12.99
CA ARG A 273 -2.21 15.89 -13.61
C ARG A 273 -2.89 14.88 -12.68
N THR A 274 -2.11 13.94 -12.16
CA THR A 274 -2.64 12.90 -11.27
C THR A 274 -3.22 13.51 -9.99
N LYS A 275 -2.55 14.48 -9.40
CA LYS A 275 -3.05 15.22 -8.23
C LYS A 275 -4.39 15.90 -8.50
N LEU A 276 -4.54 16.58 -9.65
CA LEU A 276 -5.77 17.24 -10.02
C LEU A 276 -6.94 16.25 -10.17
N MET A 277 -6.68 15.11 -10.82
CA MET A 277 -7.69 14.05 -10.99
C MET A 277 -8.12 13.46 -9.65
N MET A 278 -7.16 13.15 -8.77
CA MET A 278 -7.44 12.63 -7.42
C MET A 278 -8.19 13.66 -6.57
N LYS A 279 -7.78 14.92 -6.62
CA LYS A 279 -8.47 16.00 -5.89
C LYS A 279 -9.92 16.12 -6.32
N GLY A 280 -10.21 16.13 -7.62
CA GLY A 280 -11.57 16.18 -8.14
C GLY A 280 -12.43 14.98 -7.71
N TRP A 281 -11.84 13.79 -7.66
CA TRP A 281 -12.51 12.61 -7.17
C TRP A 281 -12.79 12.68 -5.66
N LEU A 282 -11.80 13.10 -4.86
CA LEU A 282 -11.95 13.28 -3.42
C LEU A 282 -13.00 14.35 -3.08
N ASP A 283 -13.03 15.46 -3.80
CA ASP A 283 -14.03 16.51 -3.58
C ASP A 283 -15.46 16.02 -3.81
N LYS A 284 -15.63 15.06 -4.71
CA LYS A 284 -16.93 14.45 -5.00
C LYS A 284 -17.34 13.39 -3.96
N PHE A 285 -16.43 12.51 -3.58
CA PHE A 285 -16.78 11.31 -2.81
C PHE A 285 -16.33 11.34 -1.34
N PHE A 286 -15.31 12.13 -1.02
CA PHE A 286 -14.76 12.20 0.33
C PHE A 286 -14.28 13.62 0.68
N PRO A 287 -15.13 14.66 0.56
CA PRO A 287 -14.71 16.06 0.70
C PRO A 287 -14.14 16.38 2.08
N THR A 288 -13.31 17.42 2.19
CA THR A 288 -12.82 17.97 3.46
C THR A 288 -13.24 19.44 3.59
N PRO A 289 -13.51 19.95 4.82
CA PRO A 289 -13.87 21.35 5.02
C PRO A 289 -12.75 22.32 4.64
N LEU A 290 -11.49 21.85 4.61
CA LEU A 290 -10.32 22.65 4.19
C LEU A 290 -10.09 22.62 2.67
N SER A 291 -10.87 21.85 1.91
CA SER A 291 -10.82 21.80 0.45
C SER A 291 -11.43 23.07 -0.15
N ARG A 292 -10.86 24.21 0.20
CA ARG A 292 -11.18 25.46 -0.49
C ARG A 292 -10.04 25.80 -1.42
N ILE A 293 -10.31 25.73 -2.69
CA ILE A 293 -9.55 26.43 -3.72
C ILE A 293 -10.00 27.84 -3.75
#